data_786300a8378133b5a1ac31ee37bfdcdb
#
_entry.id   786300a8378133b5a1ac31ee37bfdcdb
#
_cell.length_a   1.000
_cell.length_b   1.000
_cell.length_c   1.000
_cell.angle_alpha   90.00
_cell.angle_beta   90.00
_cell.angle_gamma   90.00
#
_symmetry.space_group_name_H-M   'P 1'
#
loop_
_entity.id
_entity.type
_entity.pdbx_description
1 polymer ?
#
loop_
_entity_poly.entity_id
_entity_poly.type
_entity_poly.pdbx_seq_one_letter_code
_entity_poly.pdbx_strand_id
1 'polypeptide(L)'
;MAGFLLVFDLDGTLVDSVPDLQAALNEMLRQRGRRPLTPVQVRRMVGDGVPALVSRALAVSGADPAEAVTALPSFLEIYEANAARLTRPYPGVPGTLRALRRRGYRTAICTNKPQRATVAVLQGLDLLPLFDAIAGGDRFPFRKPDPGHLLALITELGAKSAATAMVGDNENDAAAAHAAAVPFLLMRYGYARVDPNSLAANALLNHFSELPGALDRLGLTP
;
A
#
# COMPACT_ATOMS: atom_id res chain seq x y z
N MET A 1 4.16 -28.09 -4.09
CA MET A 1 2.84 -27.64 -3.63
C MET A 1 2.88 -26.11 -3.58
N ALA A 2 1.90 -25.41 -4.13
CA ALA A 2 1.85 -23.94 -4.06
C ALA A 2 1.56 -23.56 -2.60
N GLY A 3 2.53 -22.95 -1.91
CA GLY A 3 2.38 -22.48 -0.53
C GLY A 3 1.31 -21.38 -0.44
N PHE A 4 0.84 -21.09 0.79
CA PHE A 4 -0.14 -20.04 1.06
C PHE A 4 0.41 -18.66 0.67
N LEU A 5 -0.35 -17.86 -0.08
CA LEU A 5 0.06 -16.55 -0.56
C LEU A 5 -0.42 -15.45 0.39
N LEU A 6 0.51 -14.62 0.84
CA LEU A 6 0.20 -13.38 1.55
C LEU A 6 0.42 -12.21 0.60
N VAL A 7 -0.63 -11.45 0.35
CA VAL A 7 -0.58 -10.24 -0.48
C VAL A 7 -0.65 -9.02 0.45
N PHE A 8 0.26 -8.09 0.27
CA PHE A 8 0.38 -6.91 1.12
C PHE A 8 0.14 -5.63 0.32
N ASP A 9 -0.58 -4.67 0.90
CA ASP A 9 -0.40 -3.30 0.49
C ASP A 9 0.96 -2.76 0.97
N LEU A 10 1.37 -1.59 0.50
CA LEU A 10 2.65 -0.99 0.82
C LEU A 10 2.50 0.20 1.77
N ASP A 11 1.90 1.30 1.29
CA ASP A 11 1.82 2.58 2.00
C ASP A 11 0.78 2.52 3.13
N GLY A 12 1.19 2.63 4.39
CA GLY A 12 0.32 2.47 5.57
C GLY A 12 0.26 1.04 6.12
N THR A 13 0.71 0.05 5.36
CA THR A 13 0.74 -1.36 5.75
C THR A 13 2.15 -1.83 6.10
N LEU A 14 3.07 -1.75 5.17
CA LEU A 14 4.47 -2.16 5.36
C LEU A 14 5.37 -0.98 5.72
N VAL A 15 5.07 0.21 5.18
CA VAL A 15 5.91 1.39 5.34
C VAL A 15 5.08 2.63 5.70
N ASP A 16 5.66 3.51 6.53
CA ASP A 16 5.18 4.89 6.67
C ASP A 16 5.86 5.76 5.59
N SER A 17 5.13 6.03 4.52
CA SER A 17 5.58 6.82 3.38
C SER A 17 5.13 8.28 3.41
N VAL A 18 4.31 8.67 4.38
CA VAL A 18 3.79 10.05 4.52
C VAL A 18 4.92 11.09 4.51
N PRO A 19 6.07 10.90 5.16
CA PRO A 19 7.13 11.89 5.15
C PRO A 19 7.69 12.22 3.75
N ASP A 20 7.95 11.22 2.91
CA ASP A 20 8.42 11.44 1.53
C ASP A 20 7.31 11.99 0.62
N LEU A 21 6.09 11.48 0.75
CA LEU A 21 4.93 11.99 0.02
C LEU A 21 4.68 13.46 0.35
N GLN A 22 4.75 13.84 1.63
CA GLN A 22 4.61 15.22 2.06
C GLN A 22 5.72 16.12 1.49
N ALA A 23 6.96 15.67 1.56
CA ALA A 23 8.08 16.43 1.04
C ALA A 23 7.94 16.70 -0.47
N ALA A 24 7.56 15.68 -1.24
CA ALA A 24 7.34 15.82 -2.69
C ALA A 24 6.13 16.70 -3.02
N LEU A 25 4.99 16.53 -2.31
CA LEU A 25 3.82 17.38 -2.48
C LEU A 25 4.13 18.84 -2.16
N ASN A 26 4.82 19.09 -1.06
CA ASN A 26 5.14 20.44 -0.63
C ASN A 26 6.14 21.13 -1.57
N GLU A 27 7.09 20.41 -2.14
CA GLU A 27 7.96 20.94 -3.16
C GLU A 27 7.20 21.27 -4.45
N MET A 28 6.33 20.36 -4.92
CA MET A 28 5.45 20.62 -6.06
C MET A 28 4.55 21.86 -5.84
N LEU A 29 3.97 22.00 -4.64
CA LEU A 29 3.12 23.14 -4.26
C LEU A 29 3.93 24.43 -4.17
N ARG A 30 5.14 24.40 -3.60
CA ARG A 30 6.05 25.54 -3.53
C ARG A 30 6.40 26.09 -4.92
N GLN A 31 6.67 25.20 -5.89
CA GLN A 31 6.94 25.60 -7.28
C GLN A 31 5.75 26.32 -7.93
N ARG A 32 4.54 26.13 -7.38
CA ARG A 32 3.29 26.78 -7.82
C ARG A 32 2.84 27.95 -6.93
N GLY A 33 3.70 28.39 -6.00
CA GLY A 33 3.36 29.48 -5.08
C GLY A 33 2.22 29.13 -4.10
N ARG A 34 2.01 27.84 -3.81
CA ARG A 34 0.94 27.35 -2.94
C ARG A 34 1.44 27.04 -1.54
N ARG A 35 0.51 27.01 -0.58
CA ARG A 35 0.81 26.71 0.83
C ARG A 35 1.18 25.23 1.02
N PRO A 36 2.11 24.92 1.93
CA PRO A 36 2.47 23.53 2.23
C PRO A 36 1.36 22.82 3.01
N LEU A 37 1.34 21.50 2.88
CA LEU A 37 0.45 20.59 3.59
C LEU A 37 1.12 20.05 4.86
N THR A 38 0.31 19.82 5.90
CA THR A 38 0.74 19.12 7.11
C THR A 38 0.78 17.59 6.90
N PRO A 39 1.54 16.83 7.73
CA PRO A 39 1.54 15.35 7.66
C PRO A 39 0.13 14.76 7.81
N VAL A 40 -0.70 15.34 8.69
CA VAL A 40 -2.07 14.87 8.92
C VAL A 40 -2.95 15.02 7.67
N GLN A 41 -2.81 16.14 6.94
CA GLN A 41 -3.52 16.34 5.68
C GLN A 41 -3.09 15.32 4.64
N VAL A 42 -1.77 15.12 4.46
CA VAL A 42 -1.25 14.16 3.48
C VAL A 42 -1.70 12.74 3.80
N ARG A 43 -1.62 12.32 5.08
CA ARG A 43 -2.06 10.98 5.51
C ARG A 43 -3.50 10.66 5.06
N ARG A 44 -4.41 11.63 5.14
CA ARG A 44 -5.81 11.47 4.71
C ARG A 44 -6.01 11.42 3.20
N MET A 45 -4.99 11.77 2.42
CA MET A 45 -5.05 11.79 0.96
C MET A 45 -4.54 10.49 0.32
N VAL A 46 -3.75 9.70 1.06
CA VAL A 46 -3.13 8.45 0.57
C VAL A 46 -4.17 7.34 0.41
N GLY A 47 -3.93 6.41 -0.52
CA GLY A 47 -4.69 5.17 -0.70
C GLY A 47 -5.29 4.99 -2.11
N ASP A 48 -5.67 6.08 -2.80
CA ASP A 48 -6.35 6.01 -4.10
C ASP A 48 -5.41 6.23 -5.31
N GLY A 49 -4.10 6.16 -5.08
CA GLY A 49 -3.06 6.37 -6.09
C GLY A 49 -2.67 7.85 -6.28
N VAL A 50 -1.60 8.05 -7.06
CA VAL A 50 -0.95 9.36 -7.19
C VAL A 50 -1.85 10.43 -7.84
N PRO A 51 -2.65 10.14 -8.88
CA PRO A 51 -3.53 11.17 -9.45
C PRO A 51 -4.52 11.74 -8.42
N ALA A 52 -5.13 10.89 -7.59
CA ALA A 52 -6.04 11.33 -6.54
C ALA A 52 -5.31 12.11 -5.43
N LEU A 53 -4.11 11.67 -5.05
CA LEU A 53 -3.26 12.36 -4.08
C LEU A 53 -2.93 13.78 -4.52
N VAL A 54 -2.46 13.98 -5.75
CA VAL A 54 -2.11 15.30 -6.32
C VAL A 54 -3.34 16.19 -6.44
N SER A 55 -4.46 15.65 -6.92
CA SER A 55 -5.72 16.39 -7.04
C SER A 55 -6.22 16.91 -5.68
N ARG A 56 -6.17 16.06 -4.65
CA ARG A 56 -6.56 16.44 -3.27
C ARG A 56 -5.61 17.50 -2.70
N ALA A 57 -4.30 17.37 -2.95
CA ALA A 57 -3.31 18.33 -2.50
C ALA A 57 -3.55 19.72 -3.09
N LEU A 58 -3.84 19.78 -4.38
CA LEU A 58 -4.18 21.03 -5.07
C LEU A 58 -5.47 21.64 -4.53
N ALA A 59 -6.54 20.86 -4.39
CA ALA A 59 -7.82 21.31 -3.86
C ALA A 59 -7.67 21.94 -2.46
N VAL A 60 -6.93 21.27 -1.55
CA VAL A 60 -6.68 21.80 -0.18
C VAL A 60 -5.82 23.06 -0.22
N SER A 61 -4.94 23.22 -1.20
CA SER A 61 -4.12 24.44 -1.38
C SER A 61 -4.85 25.61 -2.06
N GLY A 62 -6.12 25.41 -2.46
CA GLY A 62 -6.95 26.41 -3.15
C GLY A 62 -6.62 26.55 -4.65
N ALA A 63 -6.07 25.51 -5.26
CA ALA A 63 -5.80 25.45 -6.69
C ALA A 63 -7.01 24.90 -7.47
N ASP A 64 -7.07 25.22 -8.77
CA ASP A 64 -8.03 24.60 -9.67
C ASP A 64 -7.69 23.10 -9.83
N PRO A 65 -8.66 22.17 -9.66
CA PRO A 65 -8.45 20.75 -9.92
C PRO A 65 -7.90 20.43 -11.31
N ALA A 66 -8.17 21.26 -12.32
CA ALA A 66 -7.60 21.14 -13.68
C ALA A 66 -6.07 21.23 -13.69
N GLU A 67 -5.44 21.90 -12.71
CA GLU A 67 -3.99 21.96 -12.56
C GLU A 67 -3.35 20.57 -12.29
N ALA A 68 -4.15 19.58 -11.87
CA ALA A 68 -3.64 18.23 -11.56
C ALA A 68 -2.94 17.58 -12.78
N VAL A 69 -3.42 17.85 -14.01
CA VAL A 69 -2.83 17.29 -15.24
C VAL A 69 -1.37 17.74 -15.40
N THR A 70 -1.08 19.03 -15.14
CA THR A 70 0.27 19.60 -15.25
C THR A 70 1.12 19.38 -13.99
N ALA A 71 0.49 19.16 -12.83
CA ALA A 71 1.17 18.94 -11.55
C ALA A 71 1.66 17.50 -11.38
N LEU A 72 0.94 16.53 -11.93
CA LEU A 72 1.23 15.10 -11.78
C LEU A 72 2.64 14.71 -12.26
N PRO A 73 3.12 15.10 -13.47
CA PRO A 73 4.48 14.78 -13.90
C PRO A 73 5.55 15.36 -12.97
N SER A 74 5.40 16.62 -12.56
CA SER A 74 6.33 17.27 -11.63
C SER A 74 6.38 16.59 -10.27
N PHE A 75 5.22 16.18 -9.73
CA PHE A 75 5.17 15.42 -8.50
C PHE A 75 5.90 14.08 -8.63
N LEU A 76 5.66 13.32 -9.70
CA LEU A 76 6.28 12.03 -9.93
C LEU A 76 7.80 12.13 -10.03
N GLU A 77 8.31 13.11 -10.76
CA GLU A 77 9.75 13.36 -10.87
C GLU A 77 10.40 13.64 -9.49
N ILE A 78 9.80 14.56 -8.70
CA ILE A 78 10.29 14.90 -7.36
C ILE A 78 10.23 13.69 -6.43
N TYR A 79 9.11 12.94 -6.47
CA TYR A 79 8.88 11.81 -5.58
C TYR A 79 9.82 10.64 -5.89
N GLU A 80 9.95 10.25 -7.16
CA GLU A 80 10.79 9.12 -7.57
C GLU A 80 12.27 9.35 -7.24
N ALA A 81 12.74 10.59 -7.35
CA ALA A 81 14.13 10.96 -6.97
C ALA A 81 14.41 10.77 -5.47
N ASN A 82 13.36 10.69 -4.61
CA ASN A 82 13.50 10.70 -3.15
C ASN A 82 12.62 9.64 -2.44
N ALA A 83 12.09 8.66 -3.15
CA ALA A 83 10.99 7.80 -2.70
C ALA A 83 11.26 6.92 -1.46
N ALA A 84 12.51 6.78 -1.01
CA ALA A 84 12.90 6.01 0.18
C ALA A 84 13.78 6.80 1.14
N ARG A 85 13.83 8.12 1.02
CA ARG A 85 14.72 8.98 1.82
C ARG A 85 14.24 9.08 3.28
N LEU A 86 12.96 9.34 3.47
CA LEU A 86 12.31 9.52 4.78
C LEU A 86 11.36 8.38 5.13
N THR A 87 10.89 7.64 4.14
CA THR A 87 10.06 6.43 4.31
C THR A 87 10.78 5.40 5.16
N ARG A 88 10.06 4.78 6.08
CA ARG A 88 10.61 3.74 6.95
C ARG A 88 9.63 2.55 7.05
N PRO A 89 10.14 1.32 7.13
CA PRO A 89 9.29 0.17 7.47
C PRO A 89 8.66 0.36 8.85
N TYR A 90 7.41 -0.05 9.01
CA TYR A 90 6.84 -0.12 10.36
C TYR A 90 7.60 -1.12 11.23
N PRO A 91 7.60 -0.92 12.57
CA PRO A 91 8.28 -1.82 13.50
C PRO A 91 7.86 -3.27 13.29
N GLY A 92 8.85 -4.16 13.21
CA GLY A 92 8.64 -5.59 13.04
C GLY A 92 8.48 -6.08 11.59
N VAL A 93 8.22 -5.21 10.61
CA VAL A 93 7.95 -5.61 9.22
C VAL A 93 9.06 -6.47 8.62
N PRO A 94 10.36 -6.06 8.57
CA PRO A 94 11.37 -6.88 7.92
C PRO A 94 11.57 -8.23 8.59
N GLY A 95 11.54 -8.28 9.93
CA GLY A 95 11.71 -9.49 10.71
C GLY A 95 10.57 -10.49 10.51
N THR A 96 9.32 -10.00 10.55
CA THR A 96 8.12 -10.82 10.38
C THR A 96 8.01 -11.36 8.96
N LEU A 97 8.28 -10.55 7.92
CA LEU A 97 8.31 -11.03 6.53
C LEU A 97 9.30 -12.17 6.34
N ARG A 98 10.54 -12.02 6.85
CA ARG A 98 11.54 -13.10 6.79
C ARG A 98 11.07 -14.36 7.54
N ALA A 99 10.43 -14.21 8.69
CA ALA A 99 9.89 -15.34 9.46
C ALA A 99 8.76 -16.06 8.71
N LEU A 100 7.83 -15.34 8.10
CA LEU A 100 6.75 -15.90 7.30
C LEU A 100 7.30 -16.67 6.09
N ARG A 101 8.27 -16.11 5.35
CA ARG A 101 8.92 -16.81 4.24
C ARG A 101 9.61 -18.10 4.68
N ARG A 102 10.31 -18.10 5.85
CA ARG A 102 10.89 -19.33 6.42
C ARG A 102 9.84 -20.38 6.80
N ARG A 103 8.61 -19.94 7.11
CA ARG A 103 7.47 -20.85 7.37
C ARG A 103 6.82 -21.37 6.09
N GLY A 104 7.30 -21.00 4.90
CA GLY A 104 6.80 -21.47 3.61
C GLY A 104 5.72 -20.60 2.98
N TYR A 105 5.40 -19.43 3.54
CA TYR A 105 4.51 -18.47 2.90
C TYR A 105 5.18 -17.85 1.67
N ARG A 106 4.42 -17.73 0.60
CA ARG A 106 4.73 -16.84 -0.52
C ARG A 106 4.25 -15.43 -0.20
N THR A 107 4.94 -14.43 -0.70
CA THR A 107 4.62 -13.03 -0.38
C THR A 107 4.63 -12.18 -1.65
N ALA A 108 3.63 -11.29 -1.80
CA ALA A 108 3.52 -10.39 -2.94
C ALA A 108 2.98 -9.02 -2.51
N ILE A 109 3.21 -8.01 -3.34
CA ILE A 109 2.67 -6.65 -3.17
C ILE A 109 1.52 -6.41 -4.13
N CYS A 110 0.40 -5.84 -3.61
CA CYS A 110 -0.71 -5.31 -4.39
C CYS A 110 -1.04 -3.91 -3.88
N THR A 111 -0.57 -2.87 -4.57
CA THR A 111 -0.67 -1.48 -4.12
C THR A 111 -1.17 -0.53 -5.21
N ASN A 112 -1.89 0.53 -4.81
CA ASN A 112 -2.29 1.62 -5.72
C ASN A 112 -1.15 2.60 -6.04
N LYS A 113 0.01 2.44 -5.38
CA LYS A 113 1.23 3.17 -5.72
C LYS A 113 1.76 2.74 -7.10
N PRO A 114 2.25 3.65 -7.96
CA PRO A 114 2.83 3.28 -9.25
C PRO A 114 3.94 2.24 -9.14
N GLN A 115 4.02 1.32 -10.10
CA GLN A 115 4.96 0.20 -10.12
C GLN A 115 6.41 0.64 -9.89
N ARG A 116 6.85 1.66 -10.64
CA ARG A 116 8.20 2.19 -10.55
C ARG A 116 8.54 2.74 -9.16
N ALA A 117 7.65 3.53 -8.58
CA ALA A 117 7.80 4.08 -7.24
C ALA A 117 7.76 2.98 -6.16
N THR A 118 6.93 1.95 -6.34
CA THR A 118 6.87 0.78 -5.46
C THR A 118 8.19 0.05 -5.41
N VAL A 119 8.76 -0.27 -6.58
CA VAL A 119 10.06 -0.95 -6.68
C VAL A 119 11.17 -0.10 -6.05
N ALA A 120 11.21 1.21 -6.33
CA ALA A 120 12.21 2.11 -5.76
C ALA A 120 12.17 2.14 -4.22
N VAL A 121 10.97 2.22 -3.62
CA VAL A 121 10.81 2.16 -2.15
C VAL A 121 11.30 0.82 -1.60
N LEU A 122 10.88 -0.29 -2.19
CA LEU A 122 11.26 -1.63 -1.73
C LEU A 122 12.77 -1.87 -1.84
N GLN A 123 13.42 -1.37 -2.91
CA GLN A 123 14.87 -1.43 -3.09
C GLN A 123 15.60 -0.57 -2.05
N GLY A 124 15.18 0.68 -1.88
CA GLY A 124 15.81 1.61 -0.93
C GLY A 124 15.70 1.18 0.55
N LEU A 125 14.77 0.25 0.85
CA LEU A 125 14.55 -0.29 2.20
C LEU A 125 15.01 -1.76 2.36
N ASP A 126 15.70 -2.34 1.37
CA ASP A 126 16.14 -3.74 1.35
C ASP A 126 14.98 -4.75 1.55
N LEU A 127 13.77 -4.39 1.13
CA LEU A 127 12.59 -5.24 1.22
C LEU A 127 12.28 -6.01 -0.07
N LEU A 128 12.80 -5.55 -1.21
CA LEU A 128 12.48 -6.12 -2.53
C LEU A 128 12.68 -7.65 -2.61
N PRO A 129 13.77 -8.24 -2.08
CA PRO A 129 14.00 -9.69 -2.15
C PRO A 129 13.00 -10.53 -1.33
N LEU A 130 12.17 -9.88 -0.52
CA LEU A 130 11.17 -10.55 0.31
C LEU A 130 9.86 -10.82 -0.44
N PHE A 131 9.72 -10.42 -1.71
CA PHE A 131 8.48 -10.56 -2.46
C PHE A 131 8.70 -11.34 -3.76
N ASP A 132 7.80 -12.27 -4.03
CA ASP A 132 7.80 -13.12 -5.23
C ASP A 132 7.23 -12.36 -6.44
N ALA A 133 6.33 -11.39 -6.21
CA ALA A 133 5.78 -10.51 -7.23
C ALA A 133 5.35 -9.15 -6.66
N ILE A 134 5.27 -8.14 -7.53
CA ILE A 134 4.86 -6.79 -7.19
C ILE A 134 3.86 -6.32 -8.24
N ALA A 135 2.66 -5.96 -7.80
CA ALA A 135 1.63 -5.31 -8.60
C ALA A 135 1.43 -3.88 -8.10
N GLY A 136 2.07 -2.92 -8.77
CA GLY A 136 1.80 -1.49 -8.62
C GLY A 136 0.50 -1.09 -9.31
N GLY A 137 -0.02 0.09 -8.99
CA GLY A 137 -1.33 0.56 -9.42
C GLY A 137 -1.50 0.83 -10.92
N ASP A 138 -0.43 0.74 -11.68
CA ASP A 138 -0.39 0.91 -13.15
C ASP A 138 0.07 -0.37 -13.89
N ARG A 139 0.25 -1.49 -13.16
CA ARG A 139 0.68 -2.76 -13.76
C ARG A 139 -0.44 -3.48 -14.50
N PHE A 140 -1.65 -3.43 -13.97
CA PHE A 140 -2.85 -4.00 -14.56
C PHE A 140 -3.86 -2.90 -14.89
N PRO A 141 -4.88 -3.15 -15.73
CA PRO A 141 -5.92 -2.16 -16.00
C PRO A 141 -6.84 -1.88 -14.81
N PHE A 142 -6.66 -2.61 -13.72
CA PHE A 142 -7.43 -2.52 -12.48
C PHE A 142 -6.54 -2.03 -11.34
N ARG A 143 -7.15 -1.39 -10.33
CA ARG A 143 -6.52 -1.03 -9.05
C ARG A 143 -7.54 -1.13 -7.92
N LYS A 144 -7.09 -1.35 -6.70
CA LYS A 144 -7.99 -1.39 -5.53
C LYS A 144 -8.83 -0.09 -5.45
N PRO A 145 -10.14 -0.16 -5.20
CA PRO A 145 -10.90 -1.27 -4.64
C PRO A 145 -11.39 -2.34 -5.64
N ASP A 146 -11.07 -2.23 -6.94
CA ASP A 146 -11.44 -3.27 -7.91
C ASP A 146 -10.72 -4.58 -7.58
N PRO A 147 -11.45 -5.72 -7.40
CA PRO A 147 -10.84 -7.02 -7.11
C PRO A 147 -9.94 -7.53 -8.23
N GLY A 148 -10.11 -7.05 -9.45
CA GLY A 148 -9.31 -7.43 -10.61
C GLY A 148 -7.81 -7.25 -10.39
N HIS A 149 -7.39 -6.22 -9.62
CA HIS A 149 -5.99 -6.01 -9.28
C HIS A 149 -5.42 -7.18 -8.47
N LEU A 150 -6.15 -7.61 -7.43
CA LEU A 150 -5.75 -8.72 -6.57
C LEU A 150 -5.85 -10.06 -7.29
N LEU A 151 -6.93 -10.29 -8.03
CA LEU A 151 -7.18 -11.53 -8.77
C LEU A 151 -6.17 -11.75 -9.90
N ALA A 152 -5.76 -10.70 -10.63
CA ALA A 152 -4.72 -10.78 -11.65
C ALA A 152 -3.38 -11.22 -11.05
N LEU A 153 -3.00 -10.67 -9.91
CA LEU A 153 -1.77 -11.05 -9.21
C LEU A 153 -1.82 -12.50 -8.69
N ILE A 154 -2.96 -12.91 -8.10
CA ILE A 154 -3.18 -14.30 -7.64
C ILE A 154 -3.03 -15.28 -8.80
N THR A 155 -3.65 -14.96 -9.95
CA THR A 155 -3.59 -15.78 -11.17
C THR A 155 -2.16 -15.87 -11.72
N GLU A 156 -1.46 -14.75 -11.82
CA GLU A 156 -0.07 -14.70 -12.29
C GLU A 156 0.85 -15.58 -11.44
N LEU A 157 0.61 -15.61 -10.13
CA LEU A 157 1.37 -16.45 -9.20
C LEU A 157 0.92 -17.92 -9.16
N GLY A 158 -0.09 -18.30 -9.94
CA GLY A 158 -0.66 -19.65 -9.91
C GLY A 158 -1.24 -20.03 -8.55
N ALA A 159 -1.66 -19.04 -7.76
CA ALA A 159 -2.32 -19.25 -6.48
C ALA A 159 -3.85 -19.35 -6.63
N LYS A 160 -4.54 -19.64 -5.53
CA LYS A 160 -6.01 -19.66 -5.45
C LYS A 160 -6.46 -18.70 -4.37
N SER A 161 -7.60 -18.02 -4.55
CA SER A 161 -8.17 -17.13 -3.51
C SER A 161 -8.32 -17.84 -2.16
N ALA A 162 -8.74 -19.10 -2.15
CA ALA A 162 -8.87 -19.92 -0.94
C ALA A 162 -7.53 -20.22 -0.22
N ALA A 163 -6.38 -20.03 -0.89
CA ALA A 163 -5.05 -20.17 -0.33
C ALA A 163 -4.28 -18.83 -0.37
N THR A 164 -5.00 -17.73 -0.23
CA THR A 164 -4.46 -16.38 -0.24
C THR A 164 -5.08 -15.57 0.90
N ALA A 165 -4.33 -14.63 1.48
CA ALA A 165 -4.87 -13.60 2.37
C ALA A 165 -4.30 -12.23 1.98
N MET A 166 -5.15 -11.18 2.09
CA MET A 166 -4.77 -9.79 1.90
C MET A 166 -4.46 -9.15 3.26
N VAL A 167 -3.35 -8.45 3.35
CA VAL A 167 -2.96 -7.63 4.50
C VAL A 167 -2.90 -6.18 4.02
N GLY A 168 -3.69 -5.32 4.63
CA GLY A 168 -3.81 -3.92 4.25
C GLY A 168 -4.17 -3.04 5.44
N ASP A 169 -4.41 -1.76 5.21
CA ASP A 169 -4.69 -0.79 6.28
C ASP A 169 -5.93 0.07 6.03
N ASN A 170 -6.56 -0.03 4.86
CA ASN A 170 -7.63 0.89 4.51
C ASN A 170 -8.81 0.22 3.76
N GLU A 171 -9.82 1.04 3.46
CA GLU A 171 -11.06 0.64 2.82
C GLU A 171 -10.89 0.07 1.41
N ASN A 172 -9.87 0.49 0.65
CA ASN A 172 -9.61 -0.04 -0.69
C ASN A 172 -9.10 -1.49 -0.63
N ASP A 173 -8.29 -1.81 0.38
CA ASP A 173 -7.80 -3.17 0.62
C ASP A 173 -8.93 -4.10 1.02
N ALA A 174 -9.75 -3.64 1.97
CA ALA A 174 -10.92 -4.37 2.45
C ALA A 174 -11.88 -4.69 1.31
N ALA A 175 -12.26 -3.68 0.51
CA ALA A 175 -13.20 -3.85 -0.59
C ALA A 175 -12.66 -4.81 -1.66
N ALA A 176 -11.38 -4.67 -2.06
CA ALA A 176 -10.75 -5.57 -3.03
C ALA A 176 -10.68 -7.02 -2.52
N ALA A 177 -10.31 -7.21 -1.25
CA ALA A 177 -10.22 -8.54 -0.64
C ALA A 177 -11.59 -9.22 -0.54
N HIS A 178 -12.61 -8.52 -0.07
CA HIS A 178 -13.98 -9.04 0.04
C HIS A 178 -14.55 -9.43 -1.32
N ALA A 179 -14.41 -8.55 -2.33
CA ALA A 179 -14.89 -8.82 -3.67
C ALA A 179 -14.12 -9.97 -4.37
N ALA A 180 -12.87 -10.22 -3.99
CA ALA A 180 -12.07 -11.35 -4.45
C ALA A 180 -12.28 -12.63 -3.64
N ALA A 181 -13.15 -12.63 -2.62
CA ALA A 181 -13.35 -13.71 -1.65
C ALA A 181 -12.04 -14.18 -0.99
N VAL A 182 -11.21 -13.22 -0.61
CA VAL A 182 -9.91 -13.43 0.06
C VAL A 182 -10.01 -12.93 1.50
N PRO A 183 -9.56 -13.71 2.52
CA PRO A 183 -9.47 -13.21 3.90
C PRO A 183 -8.68 -11.90 4.00
N PHE A 184 -9.19 -10.95 4.79
CA PHE A 184 -8.59 -9.64 4.99
C PHE A 184 -8.10 -9.46 6.43
N LEU A 185 -6.83 -9.10 6.59
CA LEU A 185 -6.22 -8.74 7.88
C LEU A 185 -5.84 -7.26 7.85
N LEU A 186 -6.33 -6.50 8.83
CA LEU A 186 -6.18 -5.05 8.87
C LEU A 186 -5.11 -4.58 9.86
N MET A 187 -4.17 -3.75 9.37
CA MET A 187 -3.22 -3.01 10.21
C MET A 187 -3.85 -1.71 10.69
N ARG A 188 -4.12 -1.59 12.00
CA ARG A 188 -4.84 -0.44 12.60
C ARG A 188 -4.03 0.86 12.63
N TYR A 189 -2.73 0.80 12.51
CA TYR A 189 -1.83 1.96 12.52
C TYR A 189 -1.77 2.72 11.19
N GLY A 190 -2.35 2.16 10.13
CA GLY A 190 -2.26 2.68 8.77
C GLY A 190 -3.08 3.93 8.49
N TYR A 191 -3.54 4.08 7.26
CA TYR A 191 -4.10 5.33 6.72
C TYR A 191 -5.62 5.27 6.48
N ALA A 192 -6.33 4.31 7.12
CA ALA A 192 -7.79 4.24 7.02
C ALA A 192 -8.44 5.61 7.28
N ARG A 193 -9.41 5.96 6.43
CA ARG A 193 -10.20 7.20 6.53
C ARG A 193 -11.52 7.00 7.27
N VAL A 194 -11.85 5.73 7.53
CA VAL A 194 -13.05 5.29 8.26
C VAL A 194 -12.63 4.53 9.53
N ASP A 195 -13.59 4.23 10.40
CA ASP A 195 -13.33 3.39 11.57
C ASP A 195 -12.82 1.99 11.12
N PRO A 196 -11.62 1.57 11.51
CA PRO A 196 -11.08 0.24 11.19
C PRO A 196 -12.03 -0.91 11.57
N ASN A 197 -12.84 -0.76 12.61
CA ASN A 197 -13.79 -1.80 13.02
C ASN A 197 -14.95 -1.97 12.02
N SER A 198 -15.22 -0.97 11.17
CA SER A 198 -16.27 -1.05 10.14
C SER A 198 -15.85 -1.82 8.88
N LEU A 199 -14.56 -2.17 8.75
CA LEU A 199 -14.00 -2.77 7.53
C LEU A 199 -14.14 -4.30 7.46
N ALA A 200 -14.89 -4.92 8.37
CA ALA A 200 -15.19 -6.35 8.38
C ALA A 200 -13.95 -7.25 8.18
N ALA A 201 -12.82 -6.89 8.78
CA ALA A 201 -11.58 -7.66 8.68
C ALA A 201 -11.67 -8.97 9.49
N ASN A 202 -11.05 -10.04 9.00
CA ASN A 202 -10.93 -11.31 9.70
C ASN A 202 -10.03 -11.21 10.93
N ALA A 203 -9.08 -10.26 10.94
CA ALA A 203 -8.29 -9.88 12.11
C ALA A 203 -7.92 -8.40 12.08
N LEU A 204 -7.90 -7.78 13.26
CA LEU A 204 -7.45 -6.40 13.49
C LEU A 204 -6.14 -6.45 14.26
N LEU A 205 -5.07 -5.91 13.70
CA LEU A 205 -3.71 -6.01 14.23
C LEU A 205 -3.16 -4.61 14.56
N ASN A 206 -2.62 -4.45 15.76
CA ASN A 206 -2.01 -3.20 16.20
C ASN A 206 -0.52 -3.13 15.86
N HIS A 207 0.14 -4.30 15.72
CA HIS A 207 1.56 -4.42 15.37
C HIS A 207 1.74 -5.48 14.29
N PHE A 208 2.67 -5.25 13.35
CA PHE A 208 2.92 -6.18 12.27
C PHE A 208 3.43 -7.55 12.76
N SER A 209 4.11 -7.59 13.90
CA SER A 209 4.58 -8.83 14.54
C SER A 209 3.46 -9.73 15.06
N GLU A 210 2.22 -9.25 15.14
CA GLU A 210 1.04 -10.07 15.51
C GLU A 210 0.54 -10.94 14.34
N LEU A 211 0.97 -10.64 13.11
CA LEU A 211 0.48 -11.29 11.88
C LEU A 211 0.66 -12.81 11.90
N PRO A 212 1.82 -13.42 12.28
CA PRO A 212 1.95 -14.88 12.31
C PRO A 212 0.94 -15.56 13.23
N GLY A 213 0.73 -15.01 14.43
CA GLY A 213 -0.24 -15.56 15.38
C GLY A 213 -1.70 -15.39 14.91
N ALA A 214 -2.01 -14.33 14.16
CA ALA A 214 -3.33 -14.14 13.57
C ALA A 214 -3.59 -15.16 12.46
N LEU A 215 -2.61 -15.42 11.60
CA LEU A 215 -2.69 -16.43 10.54
C LEU A 215 -2.92 -17.83 11.14
N ASP A 216 -2.20 -18.17 12.22
CA ASP A 216 -2.36 -19.45 12.90
C ASP A 216 -3.77 -19.62 13.48
N ARG A 217 -4.32 -18.58 14.15
CA ARG A 217 -5.69 -18.60 14.69
C ARG A 217 -6.79 -18.73 13.63
N LEU A 218 -6.55 -18.22 12.44
CA LEU A 218 -7.48 -18.28 11.31
C LEU A 218 -7.31 -19.54 10.46
N GLY A 219 -6.33 -20.41 10.76
CA GLY A 219 -6.02 -21.60 9.97
C GLY A 219 -5.45 -21.26 8.57
N LEU A 220 -4.91 -20.07 8.38
CA LEU A 220 -4.33 -19.58 7.12
C LEU A 220 -2.85 -19.95 7.06
N THR A 221 -2.56 -21.23 6.85
CA THR A 221 -1.19 -21.79 6.91
C THR A 221 -0.77 -22.42 5.58
N PRO A 222 0.57 -22.46 5.26
CA PRO A 222 1.11 -23.11 4.07
C PRO A 222 0.82 -24.60 3.99
#